data_283eeeb909b52504272308882a791d0c
#
_entry.id   283eeeb909b52504272308882a791d0c
#
_cell.length_a   1.000
_cell.length_b   1.000
_cell.length_c   1.000
_cell.angle_alpha   90.00
_cell.angle_beta   90.00
_cell.angle_gamma   90.00
#
_symmetry.space_group_name_H-M   'P 1'
#
loop_
_entity.id
_entity.type
_entity.pdbx_description
1 polymer ?
#
loop_
_entity_poly.entity_id
_entity_poly.type
_entity_poly.pdbx_seq_one_letter_code
_entity_poly.pdbx_strand_id
1 'polypeptide(L)'
;MRALLLAATMLAGTLAVPALAAAEAKPAAIPAAAGTMPVGKLGNAVVPKAYRLDFTLDPAQPRFSGHAEIDVTVNQAGRYVWMHGLNLNVKRVVAKVGGKSIAGTFQQADDTGVALVTFAQGLPAGAATLVFDYDAAFNDGPTGLFRVHVGDQWYSWSQFESIDARGAFPSFDQPGFKTPYTVSITTPAGQRAVSNAPETATETRSNQTVHRFAPTLPLPSYLVAVMAGPFVSVEGTVPATPQRATPLPLRVVSTKPNEGKLDFALDGTKGIVSHLENYFGQAFPFPKLDQVTAPIMPGAMENAGADLYEDSLLVMDDKASTSQKRNFGMVVAHELAHQWFGDMVSPAWWDDIWLNESFANWMGFRIGNEWRPDLNIGAGALEEGFAAMNTDALLVGRPIHQQITRNNQVDAAFDTITYGKGGHVVSMIAAFMGDTKFRDGVRGYMAKHKYGNASTADFFGAMADAAGDPRILPAMQSFTDQQGVPLVTFAPAGEGKWTVTQSRYVRLGTTAPAQTWGVPLCLRQDDARVCQLLVDKTATVAIPGKGPLIPN
;
A
#
# COMPACT_ATOMS: atom_id res chain seq x y z
N MET A 1 -10.22 -33.53 62.87
CA MET A 1 -9.88 -34.99 62.67
C MET A 1 -8.84 -35.04 61.55
N ARG A 2 -7.74 -35.69 61.82
CA ARG A 2 -6.51 -35.72 61.03
C ARG A 2 -6.71 -36.55 59.74
N ALA A 3 -6.29 -36.07 58.58
CA ALA A 3 -6.11 -36.82 57.35
C ALA A 3 -4.62 -37.02 57.06
N LEU A 4 -4.21 -38.26 56.87
CA LEU A 4 -2.85 -38.68 56.53
C LEU A 4 -2.50 -38.38 55.10
N LEU A 5 -1.29 -37.82 54.87
CA LEU A 5 -0.59 -37.79 53.58
C LEU A 5 0.14 -39.15 53.38
N LEU A 6 -0.08 -39.74 52.20
CA LEU A 6 0.83 -40.76 51.65
C LEU A 6 1.53 -40.14 50.44
N ALA A 7 2.85 -39.99 50.56
CA ALA A 7 3.72 -39.60 49.45
C ALA A 7 4.24 -40.87 48.75
N ALA A 8 3.95 -41.00 47.45
CA ALA A 8 4.56 -41.99 46.57
C ALA A 8 5.62 -41.31 45.69
N THR A 9 6.87 -41.57 45.95
CA THR A 9 8.04 -41.17 45.15
C THR A 9 8.15 -42.13 43.96
N MET A 10 7.84 -41.65 42.74
CA MET A 10 8.26 -42.31 41.51
C MET A 10 9.58 -41.68 41.02
N LEU A 11 10.65 -42.44 41.01
CA LEU A 11 11.90 -42.14 40.31
C LEU A 11 11.63 -42.30 38.79
N ALA A 12 11.51 -41.20 38.06
CA ALA A 12 11.54 -41.22 36.60
C ALA A 12 12.99 -40.90 36.18
N GLY A 13 13.71 -41.89 35.70
CA GLY A 13 14.99 -41.72 35.05
C GLY A 13 14.82 -41.06 33.70
N THR A 14 15.21 -39.80 33.57
CA THR A 14 15.29 -39.08 32.29
C THR A 14 16.55 -39.52 31.54
N LEU A 15 16.38 -40.35 30.52
CA LEU A 15 17.38 -40.53 29.48
C LEU A 15 17.48 -39.25 28.68
N ALA A 16 18.50 -38.42 28.95
CA ALA A 16 18.82 -37.26 28.10
C ALA A 16 19.37 -37.77 26.76
N VAL A 17 18.57 -37.68 25.72
CA VAL A 17 19.06 -37.79 24.35
C VAL A 17 19.77 -36.48 24.05
N PRO A 18 21.06 -36.48 23.66
CA PRO A 18 21.72 -35.25 23.24
C PRO A 18 21.08 -34.79 21.93
N ALA A 19 20.34 -33.67 21.95
CA ALA A 19 19.97 -32.95 20.74
C ALA A 19 21.27 -32.50 20.08
N LEU A 20 21.66 -33.12 18.97
CA LEU A 20 22.64 -32.53 18.06
C LEU A 20 22.03 -31.22 17.54
N ALA A 21 22.38 -30.10 18.17
CA ALA A 21 22.21 -28.81 17.57
C ALA A 21 23.03 -28.80 16.26
N ALA A 22 22.37 -28.85 15.12
CA ALA A 22 23.03 -28.56 13.87
C ALA A 22 23.57 -27.13 14.01
N ALA A 23 24.92 -27.00 14.00
CA ALA A 23 25.55 -25.69 14.00
C ALA A 23 25.06 -24.96 12.73
N GLU A 24 24.29 -23.90 12.91
CA GLU A 24 23.93 -22.99 11.80
C GLU A 24 25.24 -22.49 11.21
N ALA A 25 25.49 -22.84 9.97
CA ALA A 25 26.66 -22.39 9.23
C ALA A 25 26.62 -20.86 9.16
N LYS A 26 27.62 -20.21 9.79
CA LYS A 26 27.73 -18.75 9.73
C LYS A 26 27.68 -18.29 8.28
N PRO A 27 26.84 -17.30 7.94
CA PRO A 27 26.74 -16.81 6.56
C PRO A 27 28.13 -16.49 6.00
N ALA A 28 28.38 -16.88 4.76
CA ALA A 28 29.66 -16.57 4.10
C ALA A 28 29.87 -15.05 4.07
N ALA A 29 31.09 -14.57 4.29
CA ALA A 29 31.39 -13.15 4.27
C ALA A 29 31.10 -12.56 2.87
N ILE A 30 30.45 -11.39 2.82
CA ILE A 30 30.21 -10.65 1.57
C ILE A 30 31.56 -10.28 0.95
N PRO A 31 31.84 -10.61 -0.32
CA PRO A 31 33.07 -10.24 -0.98
C PRO A 31 33.24 -8.72 -1.10
N ALA A 32 34.40 -8.17 -0.73
CA ALA A 32 34.66 -6.73 -0.84
C ALA A 32 34.45 -6.19 -2.27
N ALA A 33 34.68 -7.02 -3.29
CA ALA A 33 34.45 -6.67 -4.70
C ALA A 33 32.95 -6.52 -5.06
N ALA A 34 32.02 -6.92 -4.20
CA ALA A 34 30.59 -6.69 -4.39
C ALA A 34 30.15 -5.23 -4.08
N GLY A 35 31.08 -4.42 -3.58
CA GLY A 35 30.81 -3.05 -3.15
C GLY A 35 30.06 -2.98 -1.82
N THR A 36 29.58 -1.80 -1.49
CA THR A 36 28.80 -1.58 -0.26
C THR A 36 27.41 -2.20 -0.40
N MET A 37 27.00 -2.96 0.62
CA MET A 37 25.64 -3.50 0.70
C MET A 37 24.61 -2.35 0.77
N PRO A 38 23.58 -2.35 -0.08
CA PRO A 38 22.52 -1.37 0.01
C PRO A 38 21.72 -1.60 1.31
N VAL A 39 21.34 -0.52 1.97
CA VAL A 39 20.53 -0.58 3.21
C VAL A 39 19.09 -0.08 3.00
N GLY A 40 18.81 0.45 1.83
CA GLY A 40 17.52 0.95 1.36
C GLY A 40 17.40 0.72 -0.14
N LYS A 41 17.43 1.78 -0.95
CA LYS A 41 17.34 1.66 -2.42
C LYS A 41 18.45 0.78 -2.98
N LEU A 42 18.07 -0.17 -3.84
CA LEU A 42 19.02 -0.83 -4.75
C LEU A 42 19.50 0.19 -5.79
N GLY A 43 20.74 0.10 -6.19
CA GLY A 43 21.26 0.95 -7.27
C GLY A 43 20.70 0.52 -8.64
N ASN A 44 21.13 1.26 -9.69
CA ASN A 44 20.72 1.01 -11.08
C ASN A 44 21.70 0.12 -11.86
N ALA A 45 22.61 -0.57 -11.18
CA ALA A 45 23.58 -1.45 -11.86
C ALA A 45 22.89 -2.57 -12.64
N VAL A 46 21.80 -3.11 -12.10
CA VAL A 46 20.90 -4.07 -12.74
C VAL A 46 19.46 -3.62 -12.48
N VAL A 47 18.62 -3.55 -13.51
CA VAL A 47 17.26 -3.03 -13.45
C VAL A 47 16.31 -4.08 -14.02
N PRO A 48 15.23 -4.47 -13.30
CA PRO A 48 14.24 -5.43 -13.79
C PRO A 48 13.40 -4.83 -14.93
N LYS A 49 12.91 -5.71 -15.81
CA LYS A 49 12.07 -5.36 -16.97
C LYS A 49 10.78 -6.15 -17.03
N ALA A 50 10.79 -7.39 -16.57
CA ALA A 50 9.60 -8.25 -16.49
C ALA A 50 9.87 -9.41 -15.54
N TYR A 51 8.80 -9.93 -14.93
CA TYR A 51 8.83 -11.16 -14.13
C TYR A 51 7.93 -12.23 -14.74
N ARG A 52 8.38 -13.47 -14.67
CA ARG A 52 7.57 -14.67 -14.84
C ARG A 52 7.71 -15.48 -13.56
N LEU A 53 6.58 -15.65 -12.86
CA LEU A 53 6.50 -16.28 -11.54
C LEU A 53 5.59 -17.51 -11.61
N ASP A 54 6.17 -18.68 -11.38
CA ASP A 54 5.42 -19.94 -11.27
C ASP A 54 5.45 -20.39 -9.81
N PHE A 55 4.28 -20.36 -9.15
CA PHE A 55 4.12 -20.83 -7.77
C PHE A 55 3.48 -22.21 -7.74
N THR A 56 3.91 -23.06 -6.81
CA THR A 56 3.19 -24.27 -6.43
C THR A 56 2.75 -24.11 -4.99
N LEU A 57 1.45 -23.91 -4.79
CA LEU A 57 0.80 -23.60 -3.51
C LEU A 57 -0.13 -24.73 -3.12
N ASP A 58 0.22 -25.42 -2.05
CA ASP A 58 -0.70 -26.26 -1.29
C ASP A 58 -0.79 -25.65 0.13
N PRO A 59 -1.84 -24.86 0.44
CA PRO A 59 -1.93 -24.21 1.74
C PRO A 59 -1.97 -25.16 2.93
N ALA A 60 -2.29 -26.44 2.71
CA ALA A 60 -2.22 -27.46 3.75
C ALA A 60 -0.77 -27.84 4.14
N GLN A 61 0.19 -27.53 3.27
CA GLN A 61 1.62 -27.77 3.54
C GLN A 61 2.26 -26.53 4.19
N PRO A 62 3.29 -26.70 5.04
CA PRO A 62 3.95 -25.55 5.68
C PRO A 62 4.83 -24.72 4.74
N ARG A 63 5.11 -25.21 3.53
CA ARG A 63 6.01 -24.59 2.57
C ARG A 63 5.39 -24.59 1.17
N PHE A 64 5.77 -23.59 0.40
CA PHE A 64 5.49 -23.51 -1.04
C PHE A 64 6.79 -23.56 -1.84
N SER A 65 6.70 -23.78 -3.13
CA SER A 65 7.84 -23.67 -4.04
C SER A 65 7.54 -22.70 -5.17
N GLY A 66 8.61 -22.12 -5.73
CA GLY A 66 8.52 -21.17 -6.82
C GLY A 66 9.65 -21.31 -7.83
N HIS A 67 9.33 -20.94 -9.06
CA HIS A 67 10.27 -20.68 -10.13
C HIS A 67 10.10 -19.22 -10.56
N ALA A 68 11.19 -18.47 -10.60
CA ALA A 68 11.17 -17.07 -11.01
C ALA A 68 12.15 -16.83 -12.15
N GLU A 69 11.66 -16.25 -13.24
CA GLU A 69 12.49 -15.68 -14.30
C GLU A 69 12.33 -14.16 -14.30
N ILE A 70 13.44 -13.44 -14.17
CA ILE A 70 13.46 -11.98 -14.13
C ILE A 70 14.27 -11.47 -15.31
N ASP A 71 13.61 -10.85 -16.28
CA ASP A 71 14.30 -10.16 -17.36
C ASP A 71 14.86 -8.86 -16.81
N VAL A 72 16.14 -8.62 -17.04
CA VAL A 72 16.87 -7.45 -16.51
C VAL A 72 17.68 -6.76 -17.60
N THR A 73 17.96 -5.48 -17.38
CA THR A 73 19.03 -4.75 -18.05
C THR A 73 20.21 -4.65 -17.11
N VAL A 74 21.34 -5.20 -17.48
CA VAL A 74 22.63 -5.02 -16.79
C VAL A 74 23.26 -3.74 -17.33
N ASN A 75 23.22 -2.66 -16.53
CA ASN A 75 23.83 -1.37 -16.90
C ASN A 75 25.33 -1.34 -16.60
N GLN A 76 25.77 -2.10 -15.60
CA GLN A 76 27.18 -2.22 -15.22
C GLN A 76 27.59 -3.68 -15.24
N ALA A 77 28.49 -4.04 -16.15
CA ALA A 77 29.03 -5.39 -16.23
C ALA A 77 29.70 -5.79 -14.92
N GLY A 78 29.46 -7.01 -14.45
CA GLY A 78 30.01 -7.48 -13.19
C GLY A 78 29.57 -8.87 -12.79
N ARG A 79 30.12 -9.39 -11.69
CA ARG A 79 29.80 -10.72 -11.14
C ARG A 79 28.75 -10.67 -10.03
N TYR A 80 28.42 -9.50 -9.53
CA TYR A 80 27.63 -9.29 -8.33
C TYR A 80 26.37 -8.53 -8.67
N VAL A 81 25.22 -9.04 -8.21
CA VAL A 81 23.91 -8.41 -8.37
C VAL A 81 23.26 -8.32 -6.99
N TRP A 82 23.07 -7.09 -6.51
CA TRP A 82 22.27 -6.82 -5.33
C TRP A 82 20.79 -6.86 -5.68
N MET A 83 20.02 -7.59 -4.90
CA MET A 83 18.58 -7.73 -5.02
C MET A 83 17.97 -8.03 -3.64
N HIS A 84 16.74 -8.49 -3.58
CA HIS A 84 16.07 -8.89 -2.35
C HIS A 84 15.64 -10.35 -2.38
N GLY A 85 15.64 -10.98 -1.21
CA GLY A 85 15.07 -12.28 -0.92
C GLY A 85 15.25 -12.59 0.55
N LEU A 86 14.15 -12.84 1.24
CA LEU A 86 14.08 -13.06 2.68
C LEU A 86 13.64 -14.49 2.99
N ASN A 87 14.47 -15.23 3.71
CA ASN A 87 14.19 -16.62 4.14
C ASN A 87 13.87 -17.59 2.99
N LEU A 88 14.33 -17.30 1.78
CA LEU A 88 14.17 -18.15 0.61
C LEU A 88 15.24 -19.24 0.62
N ASN A 89 14.84 -20.50 0.49
CA ASN A 89 15.75 -21.61 0.23
C ASN A 89 15.98 -21.72 -1.30
N VAL A 90 16.93 -20.92 -1.81
CA VAL A 90 17.25 -20.88 -3.24
C VAL A 90 18.15 -22.06 -3.61
N LYS A 91 17.61 -22.98 -4.39
CA LYS A 91 18.28 -24.22 -4.81
C LYS A 91 19.13 -24.06 -6.07
N ARG A 92 18.74 -23.13 -6.95
CA ARG A 92 19.41 -22.88 -8.21
C ARG A 92 19.33 -21.42 -8.60
N VAL A 93 20.44 -20.88 -9.08
CA VAL A 93 20.52 -19.57 -9.72
C VAL A 93 21.28 -19.68 -11.04
N VAL A 94 20.72 -19.11 -12.10
CA VAL A 94 21.35 -19.05 -13.43
C VAL A 94 21.04 -17.70 -14.07
N ALA A 95 22.03 -17.07 -14.70
CA ALA A 95 21.78 -15.99 -15.64
C ALA A 95 21.82 -16.54 -17.08
N LYS A 96 20.80 -16.24 -17.89
CA LYS A 96 20.75 -16.52 -19.33
C LYS A 96 21.17 -15.26 -20.08
N VAL A 97 22.25 -15.30 -20.85
CA VAL A 97 22.80 -14.16 -21.60
C VAL A 97 23.28 -14.62 -22.96
N GLY A 98 22.73 -14.08 -24.06
CA GLY A 98 23.17 -14.42 -25.43
C GLY A 98 23.13 -15.91 -25.74
N GLY A 99 22.14 -16.64 -25.23
CA GLY A 99 22.01 -18.08 -25.39
C GLY A 99 22.91 -18.95 -24.49
N LYS A 100 23.74 -18.32 -23.64
CA LYS A 100 24.59 -19.02 -22.66
C LYS A 100 23.97 -18.96 -21.27
N SER A 101 24.23 -19.98 -20.44
CA SER A 101 23.84 -20.05 -19.04
C SER A 101 25.06 -19.89 -18.16
N ILE A 102 25.00 -18.92 -17.21
CA ILE A 102 26.05 -18.65 -16.23
C ILE A 102 25.50 -19.01 -14.86
N ALA A 103 26.11 -19.98 -14.20
CA ALA A 103 25.70 -20.40 -12.85
C ALA A 103 26.00 -19.30 -11.83
N GLY A 104 25.12 -19.17 -10.85
CA GLY A 104 25.27 -18.25 -9.73
C GLY A 104 24.95 -18.90 -8.40
N THR A 105 25.24 -18.16 -7.33
CA THR A 105 24.85 -18.48 -5.96
C THR A 105 24.08 -17.32 -5.36
N PHE A 106 23.11 -17.62 -4.52
CA PHE A 106 22.29 -16.63 -3.80
C PHE A 106 22.68 -16.65 -2.33
N GLN A 107 22.81 -15.46 -1.73
CA GLN A 107 23.10 -15.30 -0.31
C GLN A 107 22.27 -14.12 0.24
N GLN A 108 21.40 -14.37 1.20
CA GLN A 108 20.80 -13.31 2.01
C GLN A 108 21.89 -12.65 2.84
N ALA A 109 21.96 -11.31 2.81
CA ALA A 109 23.03 -10.52 3.39
C ALA A 109 22.67 -9.91 4.75
N ASP A 110 21.37 -9.61 4.96
CA ASP A 110 20.87 -9.06 6.23
C ASP A 110 19.44 -9.54 6.56
N ASP A 111 18.94 -9.15 7.72
CA ASP A 111 17.61 -9.53 8.22
C ASP A 111 16.46 -8.79 7.53
N THR A 112 16.75 -7.75 6.74
CA THR A 112 15.74 -7.04 5.94
C THR A 112 15.55 -7.67 4.56
N GLY A 113 16.27 -8.76 4.25
CA GLY A 113 16.18 -9.47 2.99
C GLY A 113 16.98 -8.85 1.86
N VAL A 114 17.96 -8.00 2.14
CA VAL A 114 18.97 -7.65 1.12
C VAL A 114 19.76 -8.91 0.80
N ALA A 115 19.96 -9.21 -0.48
CA ALA A 115 20.60 -10.42 -0.95
C ALA A 115 21.61 -10.13 -2.07
N LEU A 116 22.66 -10.94 -2.11
CA LEU A 116 23.70 -10.90 -3.13
C LEU A 116 23.63 -12.16 -3.99
N VAL A 117 23.52 -11.95 -5.29
CA VAL A 117 23.77 -13.00 -6.29
C VAL A 117 25.20 -12.85 -6.83
N THR A 118 25.97 -13.93 -6.72
CA THR A 118 27.34 -14.00 -7.25
C THR A 118 27.39 -14.97 -8.41
N PHE A 119 27.76 -14.50 -9.60
CA PHE A 119 27.88 -15.34 -10.80
C PHE A 119 29.31 -15.88 -10.97
N ALA A 120 29.42 -17.10 -11.47
CA ALA A 120 30.71 -17.75 -11.75
C ALA A 120 31.58 -16.96 -12.75
N GLN A 121 30.92 -16.27 -13.70
CA GLN A 121 31.53 -15.34 -14.63
C GLN A 121 30.79 -14.00 -14.59
N GLY A 122 31.46 -12.90 -14.98
CA GLY A 122 30.82 -11.59 -15.05
C GLY A 122 29.70 -11.57 -16.09
N LEU A 123 28.58 -10.95 -15.72
CA LEU A 123 27.51 -10.62 -16.65
C LEU A 123 27.98 -9.44 -17.53
N PRO A 124 27.88 -9.49 -18.86
CA PRO A 124 28.12 -8.35 -19.70
C PRO A 124 27.00 -7.31 -19.53
N ALA A 125 27.28 -6.05 -19.89
CA ALA A 125 26.20 -5.05 -20.01
C ALA A 125 25.22 -5.44 -21.12
N GLY A 126 23.93 -5.15 -20.91
CA GLY A 126 22.85 -5.48 -21.84
C GLY A 126 21.75 -6.34 -21.21
N ALA A 127 20.98 -7.03 -22.05
CA ALA A 127 19.88 -7.87 -21.62
C ALA A 127 20.36 -9.19 -21.01
N ALA A 128 19.73 -9.58 -19.91
CA ALA A 128 19.90 -10.90 -19.29
C ALA A 128 18.58 -11.35 -18.67
N THR A 129 18.45 -12.67 -18.44
CA THR A 129 17.34 -13.24 -17.63
C THR A 129 17.95 -13.95 -16.43
N LEU A 130 17.59 -13.54 -15.22
CA LEU A 130 17.95 -14.21 -13.99
C LEU A 130 16.90 -15.27 -13.68
N VAL A 131 17.31 -16.49 -13.40
CA VAL A 131 16.44 -17.65 -13.18
C VAL A 131 16.72 -18.24 -11.80
N PHE A 132 15.66 -18.44 -11.02
CA PHE A 132 15.72 -18.98 -9.67
C PHE A 132 14.74 -20.14 -9.51
N ASP A 133 15.19 -21.24 -8.88
CA ASP A 133 14.35 -22.30 -8.34
C ASP A 133 14.49 -22.27 -6.81
N TYR A 134 13.40 -22.18 -6.08
CA TYR A 134 13.41 -21.98 -4.63
C TYR A 134 12.19 -22.61 -3.94
N ASP A 135 12.25 -22.69 -2.62
CA ASP A 135 11.09 -22.90 -1.75
C ASP A 135 11.18 -21.96 -0.53
N ALA A 136 10.02 -21.68 0.08
CA ALA A 136 9.94 -20.89 1.29
C ALA A 136 8.80 -21.38 2.20
N ALA A 137 8.82 -20.99 3.46
CA ALA A 137 7.71 -21.24 4.38
C ALA A 137 6.57 -20.26 4.09
N PHE A 138 5.31 -20.70 4.28
CA PHE A 138 4.22 -19.76 4.45
C PHE A 138 4.37 -19.05 5.80
N ASN A 139 3.98 -17.79 5.86
CA ASN A 139 3.85 -17.06 7.11
C ASN A 139 2.55 -17.48 7.84
N ASP A 140 2.56 -17.41 9.16
CA ASP A 140 1.38 -17.65 10.00
C ASP A 140 0.60 -16.35 10.30
N GLY A 141 1.19 -15.17 10.05
CA GLY A 141 0.58 -13.84 10.17
C GLY A 141 0.34 -13.20 8.80
N PRO A 142 -0.44 -12.11 8.73
CA PRO A 142 -0.87 -11.49 7.49
C PRO A 142 0.21 -10.62 6.84
N THR A 143 1.39 -11.19 6.61
CA THR A 143 2.53 -10.55 5.91
C THR A 143 3.17 -11.54 4.95
N GLY A 144 3.69 -11.06 3.84
CA GLY A 144 4.28 -11.90 2.81
C GLY A 144 3.25 -12.87 2.19
N LEU A 145 3.66 -14.09 1.91
CA LEU A 145 2.73 -15.16 1.50
C LEU A 145 2.33 -15.97 2.75
N PHE A 146 1.12 -15.78 3.22
CA PHE A 146 0.62 -16.38 4.46
C PHE A 146 -0.51 -17.38 4.23
N ARG A 147 -0.78 -18.22 5.23
CA ARG A 147 -1.84 -19.22 5.18
C ARG A 147 -2.66 -19.23 6.47
N VAL A 148 -3.95 -19.56 6.34
CA VAL A 148 -4.87 -19.65 7.47
C VAL A 148 -5.74 -20.90 7.33
N HIS A 149 -5.99 -21.60 8.44
CA HIS A 149 -6.94 -22.68 8.53
C HIS A 149 -8.32 -22.14 8.92
N VAL A 150 -9.29 -22.27 8.02
CA VAL A 150 -10.67 -21.77 8.23
C VAL A 150 -11.64 -22.94 8.10
N GLY A 151 -12.35 -23.25 9.19
CA GLY A 151 -13.20 -24.44 9.26
C GLY A 151 -12.37 -25.71 9.17
N ASP A 152 -12.54 -26.48 8.10
CA ASP A 152 -11.81 -27.72 7.78
C ASP A 152 -10.84 -27.55 6.59
N GLN A 153 -10.62 -26.32 6.13
CA GLN A 153 -9.88 -26.02 4.90
C GLN A 153 -8.72 -25.06 5.14
N TRP A 154 -7.67 -25.18 4.33
CA TRP A 154 -6.54 -24.27 4.29
C TRP A 154 -6.67 -23.32 3.10
N TYR A 155 -6.29 -22.07 3.32
CA TYR A 155 -6.26 -21.00 2.33
C TYR A 155 -4.94 -20.25 2.43
N SER A 156 -4.50 -19.61 1.35
CA SER A 156 -3.34 -18.72 1.35
C SER A 156 -3.63 -17.43 0.61
N TRP A 157 -2.99 -16.34 1.08
CA TRP A 157 -3.05 -14.99 0.51
C TRP A 157 -1.66 -14.36 0.55
N SER A 158 -1.45 -13.38 -0.30
CA SER A 158 -0.29 -12.49 -0.25
C SER A 158 -0.66 -11.13 0.33
N GLN A 159 0.20 -10.60 1.21
CA GLN A 159 0.23 -9.22 1.67
C GLN A 159 1.68 -8.76 1.59
N PHE A 160 2.02 -8.00 0.54
CA PHE A 160 3.40 -7.68 0.22
C PHE A 160 3.81 -6.25 0.53
N GLU A 161 2.86 -5.37 0.82
CA GLU A 161 3.19 -4.03 1.29
C GLU A 161 3.70 -4.09 2.74
N SER A 162 4.78 -3.43 3.01
CA SER A 162 5.56 -2.55 2.15
C SER A 162 6.66 -3.29 1.36
N ILE A 163 7.43 -4.19 2.00
CA ILE A 163 8.64 -4.83 1.45
C ILE A 163 8.64 -6.35 1.63
N ASP A 164 7.48 -6.98 1.66
CA ASP A 164 7.34 -8.42 1.97
C ASP A 164 7.26 -9.32 0.74
N ALA A 165 7.23 -8.76 -0.48
CA ALA A 165 7.34 -9.55 -1.72
C ALA A 165 8.63 -10.38 -1.76
N ARG A 166 9.70 -9.88 -1.15
CA ARG A 166 10.99 -10.55 -1.02
C ARG A 166 10.96 -11.85 -0.21
N GLY A 167 9.93 -12.04 0.63
CA GLY A 167 9.69 -13.29 1.35
C GLY A 167 8.97 -14.35 0.51
N ALA A 168 8.38 -13.95 -0.62
CA ALA A 168 7.64 -14.83 -1.51
C ALA A 168 8.43 -15.20 -2.78
N PHE A 169 9.27 -14.33 -3.30
CA PHE A 169 10.11 -14.57 -4.48
C PHE A 169 11.35 -13.67 -4.51
N PRO A 170 12.47 -14.12 -5.14
CA PRO A 170 13.63 -13.27 -5.40
C PRO A 170 13.20 -12.05 -6.23
N SER A 171 13.52 -10.83 -5.81
CA SER A 171 12.97 -9.62 -6.40
C SER A 171 13.89 -8.40 -6.32
N PHE A 172 13.58 -7.39 -7.11
CA PHE A 172 14.04 -6.01 -6.92
C PHE A 172 12.92 -5.24 -6.24
N ASP A 173 12.73 -5.53 -4.95
CA ASP A 173 11.56 -5.19 -4.15
C ASP A 173 11.61 -3.74 -3.66
N GLN A 174 11.25 -2.82 -4.56
CA GLN A 174 11.11 -1.39 -4.27
C GLN A 174 10.13 -0.74 -5.26
N PRO A 175 9.37 0.28 -4.85
CA PRO A 175 8.26 0.83 -5.64
C PRO A 175 8.69 1.51 -6.94
N GLY A 176 9.94 1.99 -7.02
CA GLY A 176 10.48 2.61 -8.23
C GLY A 176 10.71 1.65 -9.41
N PHE A 177 10.66 0.34 -9.19
CA PHE A 177 10.81 -0.66 -10.26
C PHE A 177 9.46 -1.24 -10.66
N LYS A 178 8.73 -0.51 -11.52
CA LYS A 178 7.47 -0.99 -12.11
C LYS A 178 7.75 -1.88 -13.31
N THR A 179 7.23 -3.08 -13.29
CA THR A 179 7.41 -4.09 -14.36
C THR A 179 6.13 -4.90 -14.56
N PRO A 180 5.90 -5.49 -15.75
CA PRO A 180 4.86 -6.49 -15.92
C PRO A 180 5.22 -7.81 -15.23
N TYR A 181 4.20 -8.45 -14.64
CA TYR A 181 4.28 -9.78 -14.03
C TYR A 181 3.39 -10.75 -14.79
N THR A 182 3.94 -11.91 -15.17
CA THR A 182 3.17 -13.05 -15.67
C THR A 182 3.20 -14.12 -14.59
N VAL A 183 2.04 -14.42 -14.02
CA VAL A 183 1.92 -15.34 -12.88
C VAL A 183 1.26 -16.63 -13.33
N SER A 184 1.75 -17.78 -12.84
CA SER A 184 1.02 -19.03 -12.84
C SER A 184 1.04 -19.64 -11.43
N ILE A 185 -0.08 -20.24 -11.03
CA ILE A 185 -0.28 -20.83 -9.71
C ILE A 185 -0.75 -22.27 -9.88
N THR A 186 0.05 -23.21 -9.40
CA THR A 186 -0.32 -24.63 -9.33
C THR A 186 -0.89 -24.91 -7.93
N THR A 187 -2.12 -25.41 -7.87
CA THR A 187 -2.83 -25.75 -6.63
C THR A 187 -3.20 -27.23 -6.59
N PRO A 188 -3.59 -27.82 -5.44
CA PRO A 188 -4.36 -29.05 -5.39
C PRO A 188 -5.60 -28.98 -6.28
N ALA A 189 -6.00 -30.09 -6.87
CA ALA A 189 -7.19 -30.14 -7.73
C ALA A 189 -8.46 -29.72 -6.95
N GLY A 190 -9.30 -28.90 -7.60
CA GLY A 190 -10.53 -28.37 -7.00
C GLY A 190 -10.36 -27.08 -6.20
N GLN A 191 -9.14 -26.60 -6.00
CA GLN A 191 -8.90 -25.26 -5.45
C GLN A 191 -8.90 -24.20 -6.57
N ARG A 192 -9.17 -22.96 -6.17
CA ARG A 192 -9.13 -21.79 -7.04
C ARG A 192 -7.86 -20.97 -6.77
N ALA A 193 -7.46 -20.18 -7.74
CA ALA A 193 -6.41 -19.19 -7.58
C ALA A 193 -6.92 -17.79 -7.97
N VAL A 194 -6.35 -16.75 -7.34
CA VAL A 194 -6.58 -15.34 -7.66
C VAL A 194 -5.23 -14.65 -7.82
N SER A 195 -5.13 -13.80 -8.85
CA SER A 195 -3.99 -12.92 -9.09
C SER A 195 -4.47 -11.59 -9.69
N ASN A 196 -3.56 -10.66 -9.94
CA ASN A 196 -3.87 -9.30 -10.42
C ASN A 196 -4.60 -9.28 -11.78
N ALA A 197 -4.14 -10.10 -12.73
CA ALA A 197 -4.66 -10.11 -14.09
C ALA A 197 -5.74 -11.20 -14.28
N PRO A 198 -6.53 -11.16 -15.36
CA PRO A 198 -7.49 -12.21 -15.68
C PRO A 198 -6.83 -13.58 -15.87
N GLU A 199 -7.48 -14.61 -15.37
CA GLU A 199 -7.10 -15.99 -15.67
C GLU A 199 -7.37 -16.30 -17.16
N THR A 200 -6.35 -16.82 -17.86
CA THR A 200 -6.40 -17.09 -19.30
C THR A 200 -6.55 -18.57 -19.62
N ALA A 201 -6.11 -19.44 -18.72
CA ALA A 201 -6.21 -20.88 -18.87
C ALA A 201 -6.14 -21.60 -17.53
N THR A 202 -6.89 -22.68 -17.43
CA THR A 202 -6.84 -23.63 -16.31
C THR A 202 -6.61 -25.03 -16.88
N GLU A 203 -5.61 -25.73 -16.35
CA GLU A 203 -5.27 -27.08 -16.78
C GLU A 203 -5.16 -28.01 -15.57
N THR A 204 -6.04 -28.99 -15.46
CA THR A 204 -5.98 -30.00 -14.40
C THR A 204 -5.27 -31.25 -14.92
N ARG A 205 -4.21 -31.65 -14.22
CA ARG A 205 -3.46 -32.89 -14.47
C ARG A 205 -3.30 -33.67 -13.18
N SER A 206 -3.76 -34.92 -13.19
CA SER A 206 -3.72 -35.77 -11.98
C SER A 206 -4.42 -35.09 -10.80
N ASN A 207 -3.68 -34.73 -9.76
CA ASN A 207 -4.19 -34.15 -8.52
C ASN A 207 -3.85 -32.67 -8.36
N GLN A 208 -3.48 -31.98 -9.44
CA GLN A 208 -3.11 -30.56 -9.43
C GLN A 208 -3.82 -29.80 -10.54
N THR A 209 -4.07 -28.52 -10.31
CA THR A 209 -4.59 -27.58 -11.29
C THR A 209 -3.60 -26.44 -11.46
N VAL A 210 -3.23 -26.14 -12.70
CA VAL A 210 -2.39 -25.00 -13.07
C VAL A 210 -3.30 -23.87 -13.55
N HIS A 211 -3.26 -22.75 -12.85
CA HIS A 211 -3.94 -21.51 -13.19
C HIS A 211 -2.95 -20.56 -13.85
N ARG A 212 -3.23 -20.09 -15.06
CA ARG A 212 -2.38 -19.15 -15.81
C ARG A 212 -3.07 -17.80 -15.95
N PHE A 213 -2.36 -16.75 -15.62
CA PHE A 213 -2.88 -15.39 -15.69
C PHE A 213 -2.22 -14.61 -16.84
N ALA A 214 -2.96 -13.64 -17.39
CA ALA A 214 -2.41 -12.71 -18.37
C ALA A 214 -1.27 -11.88 -17.74
N PRO A 215 -0.35 -11.33 -18.54
CA PRO A 215 0.61 -10.37 -18.03
C PRO A 215 -0.09 -9.14 -17.44
N THR A 216 0.41 -8.64 -16.32
CA THR A 216 -0.08 -7.38 -15.73
C THR A 216 0.38 -6.16 -16.53
N LEU A 217 -0.26 -5.03 -16.32
CA LEU A 217 0.36 -3.74 -16.57
C LEU A 217 1.58 -3.55 -15.64
N PRO A 218 2.47 -2.58 -15.89
CA PRO A 218 3.62 -2.36 -15.03
C PRO A 218 3.22 -2.03 -13.58
N LEU A 219 3.63 -2.88 -12.64
CA LEU A 219 3.38 -2.76 -11.21
C LEU A 219 4.69 -2.82 -10.41
N PRO A 220 4.78 -2.19 -9.23
CA PRO A 220 5.80 -2.54 -8.24
C PRO A 220 5.50 -3.90 -7.60
N SER A 221 6.51 -4.50 -7.00
CA SER A 221 6.40 -5.84 -6.39
C SER A 221 5.37 -5.94 -5.26
N TYR A 222 5.18 -4.87 -4.49
CA TYR A 222 4.27 -4.89 -3.34
C TYR A 222 2.78 -5.05 -3.73
N LEU A 223 2.41 -4.72 -4.97
CA LEU A 223 1.04 -4.86 -5.48
C LEU A 223 0.72 -6.23 -6.09
N VAL A 224 1.68 -7.15 -6.12
CA VAL A 224 1.47 -8.48 -6.71
C VAL A 224 0.58 -9.32 -5.81
N ALA A 225 -0.50 -9.85 -6.38
CA ALA A 225 -1.44 -10.73 -5.69
C ALA A 225 -1.23 -12.20 -6.08
N VAL A 226 -1.12 -13.07 -5.07
CA VAL A 226 -0.99 -14.52 -5.21
C VAL A 226 -1.81 -15.20 -4.12
N MET A 227 -2.96 -15.80 -4.48
CA MET A 227 -3.89 -16.39 -3.52
C MET A 227 -4.35 -17.75 -4.00
N ALA A 228 -4.53 -18.71 -3.09
CA ALA A 228 -4.98 -20.06 -3.41
C ALA A 228 -5.81 -20.66 -2.27
N GLY A 229 -6.86 -21.41 -2.64
CA GLY A 229 -7.72 -22.10 -1.69
C GLY A 229 -9.05 -22.55 -2.28
N PRO A 230 -9.87 -23.26 -1.52
CA PRO A 230 -11.22 -23.65 -1.93
C PRO A 230 -12.22 -22.47 -1.75
N PHE A 231 -11.91 -21.33 -2.35
CA PHE A 231 -12.69 -20.11 -2.29
C PHE A 231 -14.10 -20.26 -2.87
N VAL A 232 -15.04 -19.49 -2.29
CA VAL A 232 -16.34 -19.19 -2.88
C VAL A 232 -16.35 -17.80 -3.45
N SER A 233 -17.22 -17.51 -4.43
CA SER A 233 -17.32 -16.17 -5.01
C SER A 233 -18.75 -15.87 -5.46
N VAL A 234 -19.07 -14.57 -5.45
CA VAL A 234 -20.17 -14.00 -6.22
C VAL A 234 -19.59 -13.16 -7.36
N GLU A 235 -20.24 -13.20 -8.52
CA GLU A 235 -19.72 -12.60 -9.74
C GLU A 235 -20.74 -11.63 -10.34
N GLY A 236 -20.23 -10.58 -10.95
CA GLY A 236 -21.04 -9.57 -11.63
C GLY A 236 -20.20 -8.68 -12.52
N THR A 237 -20.75 -7.54 -12.86
CA THR A 237 -20.02 -6.52 -13.62
C THR A 237 -20.36 -5.13 -13.10
N VAL A 238 -19.38 -4.23 -13.10
CA VAL A 238 -19.67 -2.79 -13.04
C VAL A 238 -20.17 -2.36 -14.42
N PRO A 239 -21.37 -1.76 -14.54
CA PRO A 239 -21.91 -1.30 -15.83
C PRO A 239 -20.94 -0.37 -16.55
N ALA A 240 -21.09 -0.26 -17.87
CA ALA A 240 -20.37 0.74 -18.67
C ALA A 240 -20.62 2.16 -18.12
N THR A 241 -19.60 3.00 -18.18
CA THR A 241 -19.64 4.40 -17.76
C THR A 241 -19.20 5.31 -18.91
N PRO A 242 -19.37 6.62 -18.83
CA PRO A 242 -18.82 7.54 -19.84
C PRO A 242 -17.29 7.40 -20.03
N GLN A 243 -16.59 6.92 -19.02
CA GLN A 243 -15.13 6.72 -19.03
C GLN A 243 -14.72 5.33 -19.56
N ARG A 244 -15.64 4.36 -19.48
CA ARG A 244 -15.38 2.95 -19.84
C ARG A 244 -16.58 2.36 -20.60
N ALA A 245 -16.42 2.18 -21.90
CA ALA A 245 -17.49 1.72 -22.80
C ALA A 245 -17.92 0.25 -22.59
N THR A 246 -17.06 -0.58 -21.95
CA THR A 246 -17.33 -2.00 -21.68
C THR A 246 -17.60 -2.24 -20.19
N PRO A 247 -18.49 -3.18 -19.81
CA PRO A 247 -18.62 -3.59 -18.44
C PRO A 247 -17.29 -4.09 -17.86
N LEU A 248 -17.01 -3.77 -16.57
CA LEU A 248 -15.84 -4.28 -15.86
C LEU A 248 -16.21 -5.58 -15.14
N PRO A 249 -15.52 -6.70 -15.38
CA PRO A 249 -15.71 -7.91 -14.59
C PRO A 249 -15.42 -7.62 -13.10
N LEU A 250 -16.34 -8.03 -12.23
CA LEU A 250 -16.26 -7.85 -10.79
C LEU A 250 -16.56 -9.17 -10.09
N ARG A 251 -15.71 -9.56 -9.13
CA ARG A 251 -15.95 -10.70 -8.24
C ARG A 251 -15.70 -10.28 -6.79
N VAL A 252 -16.51 -10.82 -5.88
CA VAL A 252 -16.19 -10.84 -4.45
C VAL A 252 -15.89 -12.27 -4.06
N VAL A 253 -14.70 -12.51 -3.51
CA VAL A 253 -14.12 -13.84 -3.24
C VAL A 253 -13.87 -13.97 -1.75
N SER A 254 -14.28 -15.10 -1.15
CA SER A 254 -14.12 -15.31 0.27
C SER A 254 -13.93 -16.79 0.62
N THR A 255 -13.72 -17.07 1.90
CA THR A 255 -13.67 -18.43 2.41
C THR A 255 -15.07 -19.04 2.50
N LYS A 256 -15.14 -20.36 2.45
CA LYS A 256 -16.39 -21.13 2.38
C LYS A 256 -17.44 -20.80 3.46
N PRO A 257 -17.08 -20.52 4.74
CA PRO A 257 -18.07 -20.12 5.76
C PRO A 257 -18.78 -18.79 5.48
N ASN A 258 -18.28 -17.99 4.54
CA ASN A 258 -18.82 -16.68 4.17
C ASN A 258 -19.76 -16.74 2.95
N GLU A 259 -20.02 -17.95 2.41
CA GLU A 259 -20.96 -18.16 1.30
C GLU A 259 -22.35 -17.57 1.62
N GLY A 260 -22.93 -16.86 0.66
CA GLY A 260 -24.24 -16.20 0.80
C GLY A 260 -24.23 -14.87 1.57
N LYS A 261 -23.05 -14.27 1.86
CA LYS A 261 -22.92 -13.00 2.58
C LYS A 261 -22.10 -11.96 1.79
N LEU A 262 -21.98 -12.11 0.47
CA LEU A 262 -21.07 -11.30 -0.36
C LEU A 262 -21.82 -10.35 -1.30
N ASP A 263 -23.15 -10.47 -1.43
CA ASP A 263 -23.96 -9.71 -2.40
C ASP A 263 -23.96 -8.21 -2.10
N PHE A 264 -23.96 -7.83 -0.81
CA PHE A 264 -23.89 -6.41 -0.43
C PHE A 264 -22.61 -5.76 -0.94
N ALA A 265 -21.46 -6.44 -0.79
CA ALA A 265 -20.18 -5.94 -1.27
C ALA A 265 -20.14 -5.86 -2.79
N LEU A 266 -20.66 -6.90 -3.49
CA LEU A 266 -20.75 -6.90 -4.95
C LEU A 266 -21.55 -5.70 -5.48
N ASP A 267 -22.70 -5.41 -4.87
CA ASP A 267 -23.58 -4.34 -5.33
C ASP A 267 -23.05 -2.95 -4.94
N GLY A 268 -22.53 -2.80 -3.72
CA GLY A 268 -21.97 -1.53 -3.25
C GLY A 268 -20.76 -1.06 -4.05
N THR A 269 -19.89 -1.99 -4.40
CA THR A 269 -18.67 -1.72 -5.19
C THR A 269 -18.96 -1.12 -6.56
N LYS A 270 -20.05 -1.53 -7.22
CA LYS A 270 -20.45 -0.98 -8.54
C LYS A 270 -20.63 0.53 -8.51
N GLY A 271 -21.29 1.05 -7.48
CA GLY A 271 -21.48 2.49 -7.28
C GLY A 271 -20.18 3.22 -7.00
N ILE A 272 -19.35 2.69 -6.11
CA ILE A 272 -18.07 3.28 -5.72
C ILE A 272 -17.12 3.40 -6.92
N VAL A 273 -16.95 2.34 -7.71
CA VAL A 273 -16.14 2.38 -8.95
C VAL A 273 -16.65 3.47 -9.91
N SER A 274 -17.97 3.57 -10.10
CA SER A 274 -18.55 4.57 -11.00
C SER A 274 -18.28 6.01 -10.53
N HIS A 275 -18.34 6.28 -9.23
CA HIS A 275 -17.97 7.58 -8.65
C HIS A 275 -16.49 7.91 -8.85
N LEU A 276 -15.59 6.94 -8.62
CA LEU A 276 -14.16 7.11 -8.82
C LEU A 276 -13.80 7.35 -10.30
N GLU A 277 -14.35 6.57 -11.24
CA GLU A 277 -14.17 6.81 -12.68
C GLU A 277 -14.61 8.22 -13.09
N ASN A 278 -15.74 8.68 -12.54
CA ASN A 278 -16.21 10.05 -12.77
C ASN A 278 -15.26 11.10 -12.19
N TYR A 279 -14.75 10.90 -10.97
CA TYR A 279 -13.81 11.82 -10.33
C TYR A 279 -12.51 11.92 -11.12
N PHE A 280 -11.86 10.79 -11.42
CA PHE A 280 -10.60 10.76 -12.16
C PHE A 280 -10.77 11.09 -13.66
N GLY A 281 -11.99 11.01 -14.19
CA GLY A 281 -12.25 11.21 -15.62
C GLY A 281 -11.61 10.12 -16.50
N GLN A 282 -11.31 8.96 -15.94
CA GLN A 282 -10.64 7.83 -16.58
C GLN A 282 -11.32 6.52 -16.19
N ALA A 283 -11.29 5.54 -17.10
CA ALA A 283 -11.73 4.18 -16.82
C ALA A 283 -10.93 3.56 -15.67
N PHE A 284 -11.53 2.60 -14.97
CA PHE A 284 -10.81 1.72 -14.05
C PHE A 284 -9.56 1.16 -14.74
N PRO A 285 -8.36 1.26 -14.10
CA PRO A 285 -7.08 1.07 -14.81
C PRO A 285 -6.78 -0.36 -15.21
N PHE A 286 -7.44 -1.35 -14.58
CA PHE A 286 -7.14 -2.77 -14.75
C PHE A 286 -8.29 -3.52 -15.43
N PRO A 287 -8.01 -4.70 -16.05
CA PRO A 287 -9.01 -5.39 -16.88
C PRO A 287 -10.12 -6.10 -16.11
N LYS A 288 -9.99 -6.24 -14.80
CA LYS A 288 -10.97 -6.84 -13.88
C LYS A 288 -10.78 -6.28 -12.48
N LEU A 289 -11.74 -6.51 -11.59
CA LEU A 289 -11.65 -6.25 -10.16
C LEU A 289 -12.11 -7.50 -9.40
N ASP A 290 -11.21 -8.08 -8.61
CA ASP A 290 -11.52 -9.07 -7.59
C ASP A 290 -11.34 -8.41 -6.22
N GLN A 291 -12.36 -8.50 -5.38
CA GLN A 291 -12.28 -8.11 -3.97
C GLN A 291 -12.23 -9.40 -3.15
N VAL A 292 -11.12 -9.66 -2.50
CA VAL A 292 -10.89 -10.93 -1.78
C VAL A 292 -10.88 -10.67 -0.29
N THR A 293 -11.44 -11.57 0.51
CA THR A 293 -11.38 -11.44 1.97
C THR A 293 -10.41 -12.42 2.60
N ALA A 294 -9.81 -12.01 3.72
CA ALA A 294 -8.95 -12.85 4.55
C ALA A 294 -9.26 -12.60 6.05
N PRO A 295 -9.50 -13.65 6.85
CA PRO A 295 -10.03 -13.50 8.21
C PRO A 295 -9.06 -12.86 9.22
N ILE A 296 -7.76 -12.84 8.94
CA ILE A 296 -6.74 -12.26 9.84
C ILE A 296 -6.10 -10.98 9.28
N MET A 297 -6.60 -10.48 8.14
CA MET A 297 -6.10 -9.25 7.56
C MET A 297 -6.46 -8.07 8.47
N PRO A 298 -5.53 -7.19 8.84
CA PRO A 298 -5.82 -6.02 9.68
C PRO A 298 -6.21 -4.81 8.82
N GLY A 299 -7.40 -4.79 8.23
CA GLY A 299 -7.83 -3.74 7.31
C GLY A 299 -7.90 -4.22 5.86
N ALA A 300 -7.28 -3.51 4.95
CA ALA A 300 -7.33 -3.85 3.53
C ALA A 300 -5.99 -3.60 2.82
N MET A 301 -5.92 -3.97 1.53
CA MET A 301 -4.75 -3.82 0.66
C MET A 301 -5.19 -3.69 -0.79
N GLU A 302 -4.67 -2.71 -1.46
CA GLU A 302 -5.00 -2.27 -2.81
C GLU A 302 -4.41 -3.11 -3.95
N ASN A 303 -4.01 -4.35 -3.78
CA ASN A 303 -3.39 -5.12 -4.87
C ASN A 303 -4.07 -4.89 -6.22
N ALA A 304 -3.32 -4.43 -7.20
CA ALA A 304 -3.85 -3.95 -8.49
C ALA A 304 -4.85 -4.93 -9.14
N GLY A 305 -6.11 -4.54 -9.21
CA GLY A 305 -7.21 -5.36 -9.72
C GLY A 305 -7.55 -6.61 -8.88
N ALA A 306 -7.01 -6.76 -7.66
CA ALA A 306 -7.24 -7.90 -6.78
C ALA A 306 -7.11 -7.51 -5.29
N ASP A 307 -7.91 -6.54 -4.86
CA ASP A 307 -7.88 -5.97 -3.51
C ASP A 307 -8.12 -7.04 -2.44
N LEU A 308 -7.45 -6.91 -1.29
CA LEU A 308 -7.59 -7.82 -0.15
C LEU A 308 -8.18 -7.08 1.05
N TYR A 309 -9.13 -7.67 1.74
CA TYR A 309 -9.88 -7.06 2.85
C TYR A 309 -9.98 -7.99 4.06
N GLU A 310 -10.05 -7.41 5.25
CA GLU A 310 -10.56 -8.12 6.42
C GLU A 310 -12.00 -8.58 6.17
N ASP A 311 -12.37 -9.80 6.63
CA ASP A 311 -13.72 -10.37 6.43
C ASP A 311 -14.84 -9.39 6.83
N SER A 312 -14.70 -8.70 7.97
CA SER A 312 -15.75 -7.82 8.51
C SER A 312 -16.08 -6.62 7.61
N LEU A 313 -15.21 -6.28 6.65
CA LEU A 313 -15.40 -5.18 5.71
C LEU A 313 -16.31 -5.56 4.55
N LEU A 314 -16.23 -6.78 4.03
CA LEU A 314 -17.01 -7.22 2.87
C LEU A 314 -18.08 -8.26 3.19
N VAL A 315 -17.87 -9.06 4.25
CA VAL A 315 -18.79 -10.16 4.62
C VAL A 315 -19.92 -9.59 5.45
N MET A 316 -21.05 -9.30 4.81
CA MET A 316 -22.23 -8.76 5.48
C MET A 316 -23.52 -9.09 4.74
N ASP A 317 -24.62 -9.01 5.45
CA ASP A 317 -25.98 -9.14 4.93
C ASP A 317 -26.73 -7.81 5.04
N ASP A 318 -28.00 -7.80 4.62
CA ASP A 318 -28.86 -6.61 4.69
C ASP A 318 -29.08 -6.08 6.12
N LYS A 319 -28.83 -6.91 7.14
CA LYS A 319 -28.96 -6.56 8.56
C LYS A 319 -27.71 -5.94 9.14
N ALA A 320 -26.65 -5.79 8.35
CA ALA A 320 -25.42 -5.14 8.77
C ALA A 320 -25.71 -3.76 9.39
N SER A 321 -25.01 -3.46 10.48
CA SER A 321 -25.16 -2.21 11.22
C SER A 321 -24.76 -1.00 10.36
N THR A 322 -25.26 0.18 10.72
CA THR A 322 -24.83 1.44 10.06
C THR A 322 -23.31 1.63 10.11
N SER A 323 -22.67 1.24 11.22
CA SER A 323 -21.21 1.32 11.37
C SER A 323 -20.49 0.41 10.36
N GLN A 324 -20.93 -0.84 10.18
CA GLN A 324 -20.35 -1.74 9.19
C GLN A 324 -20.50 -1.20 7.77
N LYS A 325 -21.68 -0.65 7.43
CA LYS A 325 -21.94 -0.03 6.12
C LYS A 325 -21.09 1.23 5.88
N ARG A 326 -20.82 2.02 6.94
CA ARG A 326 -19.90 3.18 6.87
C ARG A 326 -18.47 2.72 6.62
N ASN A 327 -18.00 1.72 7.37
CA ASN A 327 -16.66 1.17 7.22
C ASN A 327 -16.47 0.58 5.81
N PHE A 328 -17.43 -0.21 5.33
CA PHE A 328 -17.43 -0.69 3.94
C PHE A 328 -17.27 0.47 2.95
N GLY A 329 -18.14 1.48 3.03
CA GLY A 329 -18.12 2.59 2.07
C GLY A 329 -16.83 3.40 2.10
N MET A 330 -16.26 3.63 3.29
CA MET A 330 -15.00 4.35 3.46
C MET A 330 -13.82 3.51 2.95
N VAL A 331 -13.67 2.27 3.44
CA VAL A 331 -12.49 1.46 3.13
C VAL A 331 -12.50 0.99 1.68
N VAL A 332 -13.64 0.52 1.15
CA VAL A 332 -13.70 0.12 -0.27
C VAL A 332 -13.43 1.31 -1.20
N ALA A 333 -13.89 2.51 -0.86
CA ALA A 333 -13.57 3.70 -1.66
C ALA A 333 -12.11 4.11 -1.54
N HIS A 334 -11.46 3.86 -0.39
CA HIS A 334 -10.03 4.05 -0.17
C HIS A 334 -9.20 3.11 -1.06
N GLU A 335 -9.39 1.79 -0.94
CA GLU A 335 -8.64 0.79 -1.69
C GLU A 335 -8.86 0.95 -3.21
N LEU A 336 -10.08 1.25 -3.63
CA LEU A 336 -10.38 1.48 -5.03
C LEU A 336 -9.80 2.81 -5.56
N ALA A 337 -9.61 3.83 -4.72
CA ALA A 337 -8.92 5.06 -5.13
C ALA A 337 -7.44 4.80 -5.42
N HIS A 338 -6.80 3.90 -4.68
CA HIS A 338 -5.44 3.46 -4.92
C HIS A 338 -5.23 2.89 -6.31
N GLN A 339 -6.24 2.28 -6.93
CA GLN A 339 -6.10 1.71 -8.27
C GLN A 339 -5.60 2.75 -9.29
N TRP A 340 -5.97 4.05 -9.10
CA TRP A 340 -5.38 5.17 -9.84
C TRP A 340 -4.19 5.78 -9.10
N PHE A 341 -4.35 6.11 -7.79
CA PHE A 341 -3.41 6.86 -7.00
C PHE A 341 -2.63 5.95 -6.03
N GLY A 342 -1.63 5.27 -6.54
CA GLY A 342 -0.84 4.22 -5.88
C GLY A 342 -0.41 3.15 -6.88
N ASP A 343 -1.38 2.61 -7.63
CA ASP A 343 -1.15 1.51 -8.55
C ASP A 343 -0.82 2.00 -9.96
N MET A 344 -1.72 2.76 -10.58
CA MET A 344 -1.44 3.33 -11.91
C MET A 344 -0.28 4.32 -11.83
N VAL A 345 -0.26 5.19 -10.83
CA VAL A 345 0.85 6.09 -10.51
C VAL A 345 1.36 5.76 -9.13
N SER A 346 2.56 5.18 -9.02
CA SER A 346 3.16 4.71 -7.77
C SER A 346 4.24 5.68 -7.26
N PRO A 347 4.58 5.70 -5.96
CA PRO A 347 5.66 6.51 -5.44
C PRO A 347 7.00 6.05 -6.04
N ALA A 348 7.94 6.98 -6.20
CA ALA A 348 9.29 6.66 -6.65
C ALA A 348 10.11 5.96 -5.55
N TRP A 349 9.78 6.24 -4.30
CA TRP A 349 10.33 5.63 -3.10
C TRP A 349 9.37 5.81 -1.92
N TRP A 350 9.62 5.10 -0.84
CA TRP A 350 8.79 5.07 0.36
C TRP A 350 8.68 6.41 1.12
N ASP A 351 9.57 7.39 0.88
CA ASP A 351 9.41 8.76 1.39
C ASP A 351 8.08 9.38 0.96
N ASP A 352 7.61 9.03 -0.24
CA ASP A 352 6.40 9.55 -0.87
C ASP A 352 5.16 8.67 -0.66
N ILE A 353 5.23 7.59 0.14
CA ILE A 353 4.07 6.69 0.37
C ILE A 353 2.88 7.42 1.01
N TRP A 354 3.16 8.43 1.82
CA TRP A 354 2.12 9.26 2.42
C TRP A 354 1.15 9.82 1.36
N LEU A 355 1.65 10.11 0.16
CA LEU A 355 0.86 10.70 -0.91
C LEU A 355 -0.22 9.72 -1.39
N ASN A 356 0.10 8.42 -1.51
CA ASN A 356 -0.87 7.40 -1.82
C ASN A 356 -1.92 7.30 -0.72
N GLU A 357 -1.48 7.08 0.51
CA GLU A 357 -2.33 6.83 1.66
C GLU A 357 -3.20 8.02 2.03
N SER A 358 -2.61 9.21 2.06
CA SER A 358 -3.34 10.43 2.40
C SER A 358 -4.38 10.79 1.35
N PHE A 359 -4.06 10.60 0.07
CA PHE A 359 -5.00 10.86 -1.01
C PHE A 359 -6.13 9.83 -1.01
N ALA A 360 -5.81 8.54 -0.87
CA ALA A 360 -6.82 7.48 -0.82
C ALA A 360 -7.70 7.63 0.43
N ASN A 361 -7.15 8.00 1.58
CA ASN A 361 -7.92 8.25 2.80
C ASN A 361 -8.93 9.40 2.60
N TRP A 362 -8.49 10.50 2.02
CA TRP A 362 -9.38 11.61 1.65
C TRP A 362 -10.47 11.17 0.67
N MET A 363 -10.11 10.38 -0.36
CA MET A 363 -11.07 9.84 -1.34
C MET A 363 -12.04 8.86 -0.70
N GLY A 364 -11.58 8.04 0.23
CA GLY A 364 -12.43 7.10 0.97
C GLY A 364 -13.61 7.79 1.66
N PHE A 365 -13.34 8.86 2.39
CA PHE A 365 -14.38 9.67 3.02
C PHE A 365 -15.26 10.40 2.00
N ARG A 366 -14.65 10.99 0.97
CA ARG A 366 -15.36 11.73 -0.06
C ARG A 366 -16.29 10.83 -0.88
N ILE A 367 -15.75 9.81 -1.50
CA ILE A 367 -16.49 8.91 -2.40
C ILE A 367 -17.46 8.03 -1.63
N GLY A 368 -17.08 7.56 -0.44
CA GLY A 368 -18.00 6.84 0.44
C GLY A 368 -19.22 7.68 0.80
N ASN A 369 -19.03 8.98 1.06
CA ASN A 369 -20.15 9.91 1.32
C ASN A 369 -20.96 10.24 0.06
N GLU A 370 -20.35 10.34 -1.12
CA GLU A 370 -21.04 10.52 -2.39
C GLU A 370 -21.85 9.26 -2.76
N TRP A 371 -21.32 8.06 -2.51
CA TRP A 371 -22.00 6.77 -2.73
C TRP A 371 -23.25 6.62 -1.83
N ARG A 372 -23.15 6.93 -0.54
CA ARG A 372 -24.24 6.81 0.43
C ARG A 372 -24.31 8.03 1.37
N PRO A 373 -24.88 9.16 0.89
CA PRO A 373 -24.99 10.38 1.68
C PRO A 373 -25.79 10.23 2.98
N ASP A 374 -26.75 9.29 3.00
CA ASP A 374 -27.57 8.95 4.17
C ASP A 374 -26.76 8.32 5.31
N LEU A 375 -25.60 7.73 5.02
CA LEU A 375 -24.70 7.18 6.03
C LEU A 375 -23.80 8.23 6.67
N ASN A 376 -23.64 9.43 6.07
CA ASN A 376 -22.79 10.51 6.58
C ASN A 376 -21.34 10.05 6.84
N ILE A 377 -20.77 9.31 5.88
CA ILE A 377 -19.42 8.71 6.00
C ILE A 377 -18.35 9.79 6.16
N GLY A 378 -18.50 10.91 5.45
CA GLY A 378 -17.55 12.04 5.51
C GLY A 378 -17.32 12.62 6.90
N ALA A 379 -18.26 12.46 7.83
CA ALA A 379 -18.08 12.94 9.21
C ALA A 379 -16.97 12.17 9.96
N GLY A 380 -16.68 10.92 9.57
CA GLY A 380 -15.61 10.12 10.18
C GLY A 380 -14.21 10.72 10.00
N ALA A 381 -13.99 11.50 8.94
CA ALA A 381 -12.73 12.21 8.73
C ALA A 381 -12.33 13.12 9.91
N LEU A 382 -13.32 13.74 10.59
CA LEU A 382 -13.05 14.59 11.75
C LEU A 382 -12.45 13.81 12.92
N GLU A 383 -12.93 12.59 13.18
CA GLU A 383 -12.42 11.74 14.26
C GLU A 383 -10.96 11.37 14.00
N GLU A 384 -10.62 10.99 12.77
CA GLU A 384 -9.23 10.72 12.37
C GLU A 384 -8.34 11.95 12.48
N GLY A 385 -8.83 13.12 12.05
CA GLY A 385 -8.10 14.38 12.17
C GLY A 385 -7.77 14.71 13.62
N PHE A 386 -8.72 14.57 14.53
CA PHE A 386 -8.49 14.78 15.96
C PHE A 386 -7.54 13.75 16.56
N ALA A 387 -7.61 12.49 16.15
CA ALA A 387 -6.66 11.45 16.58
C ALA A 387 -5.23 11.80 16.12
N ALA A 388 -5.06 12.22 14.86
CA ALA A 388 -3.78 12.68 14.35
C ALA A 388 -3.24 13.92 15.08
N MET A 389 -4.09 14.90 15.39
CA MET A 389 -3.71 16.10 16.16
C MET A 389 -3.22 15.75 17.57
N ASN A 390 -3.79 14.73 18.22
CA ASN A 390 -3.31 14.28 19.54
C ASN A 390 -1.86 13.78 19.49
N THR A 391 -1.47 13.10 18.42
CA THR A 391 -0.10 12.65 18.18
C THR A 391 0.81 13.82 17.78
N ASP A 392 0.36 14.67 16.85
CA ASP A 392 1.14 15.76 16.28
C ASP A 392 1.36 16.95 17.23
N ALA A 393 0.51 17.08 18.28
CA ALA A 393 0.67 18.05 19.37
C ALA A 393 1.86 17.75 20.31
N LEU A 394 2.46 16.56 20.20
CA LEU A 394 3.66 16.20 20.97
C LEU A 394 4.88 16.98 20.45
N LEU A 395 5.83 17.30 21.35
CA LEU A 395 7.08 17.95 20.94
C LEU A 395 7.99 17.05 20.13
N VAL A 396 7.91 15.73 20.36
CA VAL A 396 8.64 14.71 19.62
C VAL A 396 7.66 14.00 18.70
N GLY A 397 7.97 13.94 17.42
CA GLY A 397 7.15 13.31 16.39
C GLY A 397 7.86 13.36 15.04
N ARG A 398 7.13 13.09 13.98
CA ARG A 398 7.66 13.09 12.62
C ARG A 398 6.84 13.99 11.68
N PRO A 399 7.41 14.48 10.58
CA PRO A 399 6.65 15.07 9.48
C PRO A 399 5.83 14.00 8.75
N ILE A 400 4.89 14.42 7.89
CA ILE A 400 4.17 13.52 6.97
C ILE A 400 5.18 12.91 5.99
N HIS A 401 5.90 13.74 5.26
CA HIS A 401 6.95 13.37 4.33
C HIS A 401 8.24 13.08 5.10
N GLN A 402 8.41 11.83 5.51
CA GLN A 402 9.54 11.37 6.29
C GLN A 402 10.60 10.79 5.38
N GLN A 403 11.86 11.22 5.54
CA GLN A 403 12.97 10.62 4.81
C GLN A 403 13.20 9.17 5.24
N ILE A 404 13.16 8.24 4.28
CA ILE A 404 13.39 6.81 4.45
C ILE A 404 14.67 6.41 3.73
N THR A 405 15.70 6.09 4.50
CA THR A 405 17.03 5.74 3.98
C THR A 405 17.37 4.26 4.14
N ARG A 406 16.58 3.53 4.92
CA ARG A 406 16.78 2.12 5.24
C ARG A 406 15.49 1.33 5.16
N ASN A 407 15.58 0.05 4.78
CA ASN A 407 14.43 -0.86 4.68
C ASN A 407 13.62 -0.96 6.00
N ASN A 408 14.28 -1.03 7.14
CA ASN A 408 13.62 -1.14 8.46
C ASN A 408 12.95 0.15 8.96
N GLN A 409 12.91 1.20 8.17
CA GLN A 409 12.19 2.44 8.47
C GLN A 409 10.84 2.54 7.76
N VAL A 410 10.59 1.68 6.75
CA VAL A 410 9.44 1.82 5.85
C VAL A 410 8.12 1.70 6.60
N ASP A 411 7.95 0.66 7.42
CA ASP A 411 6.67 0.39 8.12
C ASP A 411 6.29 1.51 9.11
N ALA A 412 7.27 2.28 9.60
CA ALA A 412 7.01 3.43 10.46
C ALA A 412 6.32 4.61 9.74
N ALA A 413 6.20 4.57 8.41
CA ALA A 413 5.47 5.56 7.64
C ALA A 413 3.96 5.34 7.63
N PHE A 414 3.46 4.18 8.05
CA PHE A 414 2.05 3.83 8.06
C PHE A 414 1.43 4.08 9.45
N ASP A 415 1.04 5.32 9.74
CA ASP A 415 0.45 5.72 11.02
C ASP A 415 -0.59 6.85 10.86
N THR A 416 -1.15 7.31 11.97
CA THR A 416 -2.17 8.39 11.98
C THR A 416 -1.69 9.71 11.39
N ILE A 417 -0.37 9.95 11.31
CA ILE A 417 0.18 11.16 10.67
C ILE A 417 0.04 11.05 9.16
N THR A 418 0.34 9.91 8.58
CA THR A 418 0.17 9.65 7.16
C THR A 418 -1.30 9.67 6.76
N TYR A 419 -2.15 8.90 7.42
CA TYR A 419 -3.58 8.81 7.08
C TYR A 419 -4.36 10.05 7.48
N GLY A 420 -4.43 10.34 8.78
CA GLY A 420 -5.29 11.38 9.35
C GLY A 420 -4.80 12.79 9.04
N LYS A 421 -3.56 13.18 9.42
CA LYS A 421 -3.02 14.52 9.11
C LYS A 421 -2.86 14.70 7.60
N GLY A 422 -2.29 13.72 6.90
CA GLY A 422 -2.07 13.81 5.45
C GLY A 422 -3.36 13.96 4.67
N GLY A 423 -4.40 13.16 4.96
CA GLY A 423 -5.72 13.27 4.33
C GLY A 423 -6.36 14.64 4.54
N HIS A 424 -6.17 15.24 5.74
CA HIS A 424 -6.64 16.61 6.01
C HIS A 424 -5.84 17.68 5.26
N VAL A 425 -4.54 17.49 5.04
CA VAL A 425 -3.74 18.38 4.18
C VAL A 425 -4.26 18.33 2.73
N VAL A 426 -4.56 17.14 2.20
CA VAL A 426 -5.18 16.99 0.87
C VAL A 426 -6.54 17.70 0.83
N SER A 427 -7.40 17.49 1.84
CA SER A 427 -8.71 18.13 1.96
C SER A 427 -8.60 19.66 2.01
N MET A 428 -7.64 20.18 2.76
CA MET A 428 -7.40 21.61 2.91
C MET A 428 -6.99 22.25 1.57
N ILE A 429 -6.12 21.60 0.80
CA ILE A 429 -5.71 22.05 -0.54
C ILE A 429 -6.93 22.07 -1.46
N ALA A 430 -7.68 20.97 -1.49
CA ALA A 430 -8.86 20.84 -2.34
C ALA A 430 -9.89 21.94 -2.05
N ALA A 431 -10.14 22.24 -0.77
CA ALA A 431 -11.04 23.31 -0.36
C ALA A 431 -10.52 24.72 -0.74
N PHE A 432 -9.22 24.96 -0.65
CA PHE A 432 -8.59 26.24 -0.98
C PHE A 432 -8.60 26.51 -2.48
N MET A 433 -8.22 25.53 -3.30
CA MET A 433 -8.22 25.63 -4.77
C MET A 433 -9.64 25.67 -5.34
N GLY A 434 -10.59 25.08 -4.66
CA GLY A 434 -11.93 24.76 -5.15
C GLY A 434 -11.95 23.45 -5.96
N ASP A 435 -13.05 22.74 -5.85
CA ASP A 435 -13.22 21.35 -6.32
C ASP A 435 -12.81 21.12 -7.77
N THR A 436 -13.21 22.03 -8.67
CA THR A 436 -12.92 21.90 -10.11
C THR A 436 -11.42 21.98 -10.39
N LYS A 437 -10.73 23.02 -9.89
CA LYS A 437 -9.29 23.20 -10.14
C LYS A 437 -8.46 22.07 -9.52
N PHE A 438 -8.81 21.66 -8.30
CA PHE A 438 -8.12 20.55 -7.65
C PHE A 438 -8.27 19.25 -8.45
N ARG A 439 -9.51 18.90 -8.83
CA ARG A 439 -9.79 17.72 -9.64
C ARG A 439 -9.06 17.77 -11.00
N ASP A 440 -9.03 18.91 -11.66
CA ASP A 440 -8.34 19.08 -12.95
C ASP A 440 -6.82 18.90 -12.77
N GLY A 441 -6.26 19.40 -11.66
CA GLY A 441 -4.86 19.16 -11.28
C GLY A 441 -4.57 17.67 -11.06
N VAL A 442 -5.44 16.97 -10.32
CA VAL A 442 -5.33 15.51 -10.11
C VAL A 442 -5.38 14.76 -11.44
N ARG A 443 -6.32 15.09 -12.32
CA ARG A 443 -6.42 14.48 -13.66
C ARG A 443 -5.18 14.72 -14.51
N GLY A 444 -4.64 15.92 -14.47
CA GLY A 444 -3.39 16.28 -15.15
C GLY A 444 -2.19 15.49 -14.63
N TYR A 445 -2.06 15.37 -13.30
CA TYR A 445 -1.04 14.55 -12.65
C TYR A 445 -1.15 13.08 -13.05
N MET A 446 -2.36 12.49 -12.99
CA MET A 446 -2.61 11.11 -13.41
C MET A 446 -2.25 10.87 -14.89
N ALA A 447 -2.63 11.78 -15.78
CA ALA A 447 -2.34 11.64 -17.20
C ALA A 447 -0.83 11.70 -17.50
N LYS A 448 -0.11 12.58 -16.81
CA LYS A 448 1.33 12.79 -16.99
C LYS A 448 2.17 11.61 -16.53
N HIS A 449 1.78 10.96 -15.41
CA HIS A 449 2.57 9.93 -14.75
C HIS A 449 2.02 8.51 -14.92
N LYS A 450 1.02 8.33 -15.78
CA LYS A 450 0.30 7.07 -16.01
C LYS A 450 1.25 5.89 -16.19
N TYR A 451 1.05 4.84 -15.39
CA TYR A 451 1.86 3.61 -15.32
C TYR A 451 3.35 3.84 -15.00
N GLY A 452 3.67 5.00 -14.46
CA GLY A 452 5.00 5.38 -13.99
C GLY A 452 5.06 5.65 -12.49
N ASN A 453 6.11 6.34 -12.10
CA ASN A 453 6.33 6.79 -10.73
C ASN A 453 6.24 8.32 -10.66
N ALA A 454 5.86 8.82 -9.50
CA ALA A 454 5.87 10.25 -9.21
C ALA A 454 6.29 10.51 -7.76
N SER A 455 6.59 11.77 -7.47
CA SER A 455 6.98 12.27 -6.15
C SER A 455 5.98 13.27 -5.59
N THR A 456 6.11 13.59 -4.31
CA THR A 456 5.41 14.71 -3.65
C THR A 456 5.55 16.01 -4.44
N ALA A 457 6.77 16.32 -4.95
CA ALA A 457 7.01 17.53 -5.72
C ALA A 457 6.25 17.55 -7.05
N ASP A 458 6.11 16.39 -7.71
CA ASP A 458 5.31 16.27 -8.95
C ASP A 458 3.83 16.56 -8.69
N PHE A 459 3.28 16.03 -7.59
CA PHE A 459 1.89 16.26 -7.22
C PHE A 459 1.63 17.73 -6.88
N PHE A 460 2.40 18.31 -5.98
CA PHE A 460 2.22 19.72 -5.62
C PHE A 460 2.48 20.68 -6.77
N GLY A 461 3.43 20.35 -7.66
CA GLY A 461 3.64 21.09 -8.90
C GLY A 461 2.39 21.10 -9.79
N ALA A 462 1.75 19.94 -9.98
CA ALA A 462 0.51 19.84 -10.75
C ALA A 462 -0.64 20.64 -10.10
N MET A 463 -0.72 20.66 -8.76
CA MET A 463 -1.72 21.48 -8.05
C MET A 463 -1.45 22.98 -8.21
N ALA A 464 -0.19 23.41 -8.11
CA ALA A 464 0.19 24.81 -8.29
C ALA A 464 -0.11 25.29 -9.73
N ASP A 465 0.18 24.47 -10.73
CA ASP A 465 -0.12 24.76 -12.14
C ASP A 465 -1.63 24.89 -12.37
N ALA A 466 -2.44 23.94 -11.86
CA ALA A 466 -3.89 23.97 -12.01
C ALA A 466 -4.55 25.15 -11.27
N ALA A 467 -4.00 25.54 -10.13
CA ALA A 467 -4.47 26.71 -9.39
C ALA A 467 -4.08 28.03 -10.07
N GLY A 468 -2.96 28.04 -10.82
CA GLY A 468 -2.31 29.26 -11.31
C GLY A 468 -1.62 30.06 -10.21
N ASP A 469 -1.21 29.39 -9.11
CA ASP A 469 -0.58 30.01 -7.95
C ASP A 469 0.65 29.20 -7.47
N PRO A 470 1.88 29.63 -7.80
CA PRO A 470 3.09 28.90 -7.42
C PRO A 470 3.35 28.85 -5.91
N ARG A 471 2.64 29.66 -5.10
CA ARG A 471 2.78 29.67 -3.64
C ARG A 471 2.18 28.41 -3.00
N ILE A 472 1.35 27.66 -3.73
CA ILE A 472 0.74 26.40 -3.24
C ILE A 472 1.83 25.38 -2.92
N LEU A 473 2.83 25.21 -3.78
CA LEU A 473 3.90 24.24 -3.56
C LEU A 473 4.62 24.47 -2.21
N PRO A 474 5.24 25.64 -1.92
CA PRO A 474 5.90 25.84 -0.63
C PRO A 474 4.94 25.87 0.55
N ALA A 475 3.68 26.29 0.36
CA ALA A 475 2.67 26.25 1.41
C ALA A 475 2.38 24.80 1.84
N MET A 476 2.19 23.90 0.88
CA MET A 476 1.92 22.49 1.16
C MET A 476 3.13 21.78 1.76
N GLN A 477 4.32 22.03 1.25
CA GLN A 477 5.57 21.52 1.81
C GLN A 477 5.73 21.92 3.28
N SER A 478 5.25 23.09 3.68
CA SER A 478 5.27 23.51 5.08
C SER A 478 4.44 22.62 6.02
N PHE A 479 3.44 21.91 5.49
CA PHE A 479 2.66 20.93 6.26
C PHE A 479 3.23 19.52 6.18
N THR A 480 3.80 19.14 5.04
CA THR A 480 4.32 17.79 4.85
C THR A 480 5.71 17.58 5.42
N ASP A 481 6.57 18.60 5.35
CA ASP A 481 7.99 18.50 5.71
C ASP A 481 8.27 18.97 7.14
N GLN A 482 7.22 19.37 7.89
CA GLN A 482 7.30 19.79 9.28
C GLN A 482 6.35 18.99 10.17
N GLN A 483 6.84 18.66 11.37
CA GLN A 483 6.02 18.16 12.45
C GLN A 483 5.12 19.29 13.02
N GLY A 484 3.93 18.97 13.52
CA GLY A 484 3.00 19.90 14.15
C GLY A 484 2.01 20.51 13.15
N VAL A 485 1.00 21.16 13.71
CA VAL A 485 -0.04 21.91 12.97
C VAL A 485 -0.15 23.32 13.51
N PRO A 486 -0.59 24.31 12.70
CA PRO A 486 -0.78 25.67 13.17
C PRO A 486 -2.02 25.80 14.07
N LEU A 487 -1.87 26.55 15.16
CA LEU A 487 -2.96 27.18 15.90
C LEU A 487 -3.14 28.60 15.33
N VAL A 488 -4.28 28.87 14.72
CA VAL A 488 -4.60 30.17 14.13
C VAL A 488 -5.54 30.93 15.06
N THR A 489 -5.16 32.14 15.47
CA THR A 489 -5.94 33.01 16.36
C THR A 489 -6.36 34.27 15.64
N PHE A 490 -7.54 34.78 16.00
CA PHE A 490 -8.17 35.93 15.38
C PHE A 490 -8.45 36.98 16.44
N ALA A 491 -8.09 38.25 16.20
CA ALA A 491 -8.41 39.38 17.04
C ALA A 491 -8.95 40.53 16.18
N PRO A 492 -10.01 41.23 16.61
CA PRO A 492 -10.50 42.42 15.92
C PRO A 492 -9.40 43.49 15.79
N ALA A 493 -9.26 44.09 14.60
CA ALA A 493 -8.23 45.10 14.30
C ALA A 493 -8.84 46.38 13.70
N GLY A 494 -10.08 46.70 14.06
CA GLY A 494 -10.88 47.77 13.52
C GLY A 494 -12.04 47.29 12.67
N GLU A 495 -12.82 48.22 12.12
CA GLU A 495 -14.01 47.87 11.34
C GLU A 495 -13.68 47.04 10.13
N GLY A 496 -14.27 45.85 10.01
CA GLY A 496 -14.05 44.90 8.89
C GLY A 496 -12.64 44.36 8.78
N LYS A 497 -11.80 44.45 9.84
CA LYS A 497 -10.43 43.93 9.83
C LYS A 497 -10.16 43.01 11.00
N TRP A 498 -9.34 42.00 10.77
CA TRP A 498 -8.90 41.02 11.74
C TRP A 498 -7.39 40.83 11.70
N THR A 499 -6.77 40.89 12.87
CA THR A 499 -5.39 40.41 13.01
C THR A 499 -5.44 38.90 13.16
N VAL A 500 -4.74 38.21 12.28
CA VAL A 500 -4.62 36.75 12.27
C VAL A 500 -3.19 36.37 12.62
N THR A 501 -3.02 35.56 13.66
CA THR A 501 -1.69 35.12 14.13
C THR A 501 -1.64 33.61 14.15
N GLN A 502 -0.52 33.02 13.67
CA GLN A 502 -0.28 31.59 13.77
C GLN A 502 0.84 31.26 14.76
N SER A 503 0.71 30.13 15.42
CA SER A 503 1.71 29.49 16.26
C SER A 503 1.54 27.98 16.17
N ARG A 504 2.53 27.22 16.62
CA ARG A 504 2.35 25.75 16.67
C ARG A 504 1.33 25.38 17.74
N TYR A 505 0.37 24.53 17.38
CA TYR A 505 -0.54 23.88 18.34
C TYR A 505 0.25 22.88 19.21
N VAL A 506 0.12 22.98 20.51
CA VAL A 506 0.72 22.08 21.49
C VAL A 506 -0.24 21.86 22.66
N ARG A 507 -0.01 20.83 23.46
CA ARG A 507 -0.80 20.57 24.68
C ARG A 507 -0.63 21.70 25.70
N LEU A 508 -1.66 21.93 26.47
CA LEU A 508 -1.64 22.95 27.55
C LEU A 508 -0.46 22.71 28.52
N GLY A 509 0.22 23.78 28.89
CA GLY A 509 1.40 23.73 29.74
C GLY A 509 2.71 23.44 29.00
N THR A 510 2.68 23.27 27.67
CA THR A 510 3.86 23.04 26.85
C THR A 510 4.25 24.34 26.12
N THR A 511 5.56 24.63 26.08
CA THR A 511 6.07 25.76 25.29
C THR A 511 6.28 25.31 23.84
N ALA A 512 5.58 25.94 22.90
CA ALA A 512 5.73 25.66 21.48
C ALA A 512 7.04 26.24 20.93
N PRO A 513 7.77 25.52 20.09
CA PRO A 513 8.87 26.10 19.31
C PRO A 513 8.33 27.13 18.31
N ALA A 514 9.15 28.10 17.94
CA ALA A 514 8.80 29.06 16.88
C ALA A 514 8.73 28.32 15.53
N GLN A 515 7.54 28.32 14.93
CA GLN A 515 7.26 27.60 13.71
C GLN A 515 6.10 28.28 12.96
N THR A 516 6.14 28.29 11.63
CA THR A 516 5.09 28.84 10.77
C THR A 516 4.80 27.92 9.59
N TRP A 517 3.61 28.06 9.03
CA TRP A 517 3.12 27.32 7.87
C TRP A 517 2.59 28.28 6.81
N GLY A 518 2.49 27.85 5.58
CA GLY A 518 1.69 28.50 4.56
C GLY A 518 0.22 28.06 4.72
N VAL A 519 -0.54 28.71 5.61
CA VAL A 519 -1.90 28.30 5.94
C VAL A 519 -2.89 28.78 4.87
N PRO A 520 -3.59 27.89 4.13
CA PRO A 520 -4.72 28.25 3.31
C PRO A 520 -5.88 28.69 4.21
N LEU A 521 -6.05 29.99 4.32
CA LEU A 521 -7.04 30.62 5.20
C LEU A 521 -8.24 31.11 4.38
N CYS A 522 -9.41 30.56 4.63
CA CYS A 522 -10.67 31.05 4.12
C CYS A 522 -11.55 31.56 5.28
N LEU A 523 -12.01 32.78 5.19
CA LEU A 523 -12.86 33.42 6.21
C LEU A 523 -14.23 33.69 5.61
N ARG A 524 -15.28 33.50 6.39
CA ARG A 524 -16.64 33.91 6.07
C ARG A 524 -17.17 34.82 7.15
N GLN A 525 -17.82 35.90 6.75
CA GLN A 525 -18.55 36.81 7.63
C GLN A 525 -19.79 37.30 6.90
N ASP A 526 -20.98 37.03 7.43
CA ASP A 526 -22.25 37.16 6.69
C ASP A 526 -22.17 36.45 5.34
N ASP A 527 -22.44 37.15 4.22
CA ASP A 527 -22.33 36.61 2.84
C ASP A 527 -20.95 36.78 2.23
N ALA A 528 -20.03 37.48 2.90
CA ALA A 528 -18.68 37.68 2.38
C ALA A 528 -17.79 36.48 2.65
N ARG A 529 -16.97 36.10 1.63
CA ARG A 529 -15.92 35.09 1.74
C ARG A 529 -14.62 35.65 1.20
N VAL A 530 -13.54 35.50 1.95
CA VAL A 530 -12.17 35.89 1.57
C VAL A 530 -11.23 34.72 1.81
N CYS A 531 -10.49 34.31 0.80
CA CYS A 531 -9.47 33.26 0.90
C CYS A 531 -8.10 33.84 0.57
N GLN A 532 -7.08 33.53 1.38
CA GLN A 532 -5.69 33.90 1.15
C GLN A 532 -4.73 32.91 1.82
N LEU A 533 -3.45 32.94 1.43
CA LEU A 533 -2.40 32.21 2.15
C LEU A 533 -1.83 33.10 3.27
N LEU A 534 -1.86 32.58 4.50
CA LEU A 534 -1.14 33.15 5.63
C LEU A 534 0.24 32.51 5.72
N VAL A 535 1.28 33.21 5.25
CA VAL A 535 2.66 32.70 5.26
C VAL A 535 3.48 33.28 6.40
N ASP A 536 3.16 34.50 6.84
CA ASP A 536 3.83 35.17 7.95
C ASP A 536 3.22 34.77 9.30
N LYS A 537 3.97 35.02 10.38
CA LYS A 537 3.49 34.78 11.74
C LYS A 537 2.20 35.57 12.04
N THR A 538 2.04 36.73 11.46
CA THR A 538 0.89 37.63 11.69
C THR A 538 0.53 38.34 10.40
N ALA A 539 -0.76 38.44 10.09
CA ALA A 539 -1.30 39.22 8.98
C ALA A 539 -2.56 39.97 9.39
N THR A 540 -2.90 40.99 8.62
CA THR A 540 -4.22 41.65 8.75
C THR A 540 -5.09 41.22 7.56
N VAL A 541 -6.26 40.70 7.85
CA VAL A 541 -7.26 40.29 6.86
C VAL A 541 -8.46 41.24 6.93
N ALA A 542 -8.84 41.78 5.78
CA ALA A 542 -10.08 42.53 5.66
C ALA A 542 -11.20 41.63 5.14
N ILE A 543 -12.34 41.63 5.86
CA ILE A 543 -13.55 40.96 5.44
C ILE A 543 -14.75 41.83 5.81
N PRO A 544 -15.60 42.20 4.83
CA PRO A 544 -16.80 42.99 5.13
C PRO A 544 -17.83 42.12 5.83
N GLY A 545 -18.54 42.73 6.81
CA GLY A 545 -19.60 42.09 7.58
C GLY A 545 -19.64 42.55 9.01
N LYS A 546 -20.70 42.21 9.71
CA LYS A 546 -20.94 42.51 11.14
C LYS A 546 -21.26 41.24 11.95
N GLY A 547 -21.57 40.16 11.29
CA GLY A 547 -21.86 38.88 11.91
C GLY A 547 -20.60 38.20 12.49
N PRO A 548 -20.73 37.01 13.06
CA PRO A 548 -19.59 36.25 13.56
C PRO A 548 -18.63 35.88 12.43
N LEU A 549 -17.31 35.96 12.71
CA LEU A 549 -16.28 35.48 11.82
C LEU A 549 -16.24 33.95 11.90
N ILE A 550 -16.33 33.27 10.76
CA ILE A 550 -16.25 31.84 10.65
C ILE A 550 -14.98 31.50 9.83
N PRO A 551 -13.92 30.99 10.44
CA PRO A 551 -12.77 30.49 9.74
C PRO A 551 -13.09 29.13 9.11
N ASN A 552 -12.37 28.78 8.05
CA ASN A 552 -12.53 27.54 7.27
C ASN A 552 -12.48 26.26 8.09
#